data_b28e2f9e503acbe7337cea0fe373c4e1
#
_entry.id   b28e2f9e503acbe7337cea0fe373c4e1
#
_cell.length_a   1.000
_cell.length_b   1.000
_cell.length_c   1.000
_cell.angle_alpha   90.00
_cell.angle_beta   90.00
_cell.angle_gamma   90.00
#
_symmetry.space_group_name_H-M   'P 1'
#
loop_
_entity.id
_entity.type
_entity.pdbx_description
1 polymer ?
#
loop_
_entity_poly.entity_id
_entity_poly.type
_entity_poly.pdbx_seq_one_letter_code
_entity_poly.pdbx_strand_id
1 'polypeptide(L)'
;IKKRQEIVRRTIEEESLIINNLLNPPKEFITRGQSISDHVAKFGGSWAFIISFFIVLIVWILFNTLTPVRDNFDPYPFILMNLILSCIAALQAPIIMMSQNRQEEKDRKRSENDYLVNMKAELEIQALNQKIDLLIAEQVQTLFESQEKQLEILKKIEGKIGEK
;
A
#
# COMPACT_ATOMS: atom_id res chain seq x y z
N ILE A 1 -9.93 -16.01 36.58
CA ILE A 1 -9.73 -14.59 36.17
C ILE A 1 -8.32 -14.40 35.61
N LYS A 2 -7.23 -14.82 36.28
CA LYS A 2 -5.84 -14.66 35.81
C LYS A 2 -5.57 -15.28 34.43
N LYS A 3 -6.09 -16.48 34.14
CA LYS A 3 -5.87 -17.18 32.86
C LYS A 3 -6.55 -16.48 31.66
N ARG A 4 -7.72 -15.86 31.89
CA ARG A 4 -8.40 -15.03 30.87
C ARG A 4 -7.64 -13.74 30.58
N GLN A 5 -7.11 -13.07 31.60
CA GLN A 5 -6.31 -11.86 31.46
C GLN A 5 -5.01 -12.12 30.69
N GLU A 6 -4.39 -13.29 30.90
CA GLU A 6 -3.16 -13.67 30.20
C GLU A 6 -3.39 -13.97 28.72
N ILE A 7 -4.53 -14.61 28.37
CA ILE A 7 -4.92 -14.84 26.97
C ILE A 7 -5.17 -13.49 26.27
N VAL A 8 -5.95 -12.60 26.89
CA VAL A 8 -6.23 -11.27 26.32
C VAL A 8 -4.94 -10.47 26.11
N ARG A 9 -4.01 -10.51 27.08
CA ARG A 9 -2.73 -9.83 26.97
C ARG A 9 -1.88 -10.37 25.81
N ARG A 10 -1.78 -11.70 25.66
CA ARG A 10 -1.08 -12.32 24.52
C ARG A 10 -1.70 -11.93 23.18
N THR A 11 -3.01 -11.96 23.08
CA THR A 11 -3.70 -11.55 21.84
C THR A 11 -3.41 -10.09 21.48
N ILE A 12 -3.43 -9.19 22.47
CA ILE A 12 -3.09 -7.77 22.26
C ILE A 12 -1.62 -7.60 21.86
N GLU A 13 -0.70 -8.35 22.47
CA GLU A 13 0.73 -8.31 22.11
C GLU A 13 0.97 -8.84 20.69
N GLU A 14 0.36 -9.95 20.30
CA GLU A 14 0.43 -10.49 18.93
C GLU A 14 -0.18 -9.55 17.91
N GLU A 15 -1.33 -8.94 18.19
CA GLU A 15 -1.95 -7.93 17.34
C GLU A 15 -1.06 -6.69 17.17
N SER A 16 -0.43 -6.22 18.26
CA SER A 16 0.47 -5.06 18.20
C SER A 16 1.72 -5.33 17.37
N LEU A 17 2.26 -6.55 17.42
CA LEU A 17 3.40 -6.97 16.60
C LEU A 17 3.04 -7.03 15.10
N ILE A 18 1.86 -7.56 14.77
CA ILE A 18 1.36 -7.61 13.40
C ILE A 18 1.15 -6.20 12.85
N ILE A 19 0.51 -5.33 13.62
CA ILE A 19 0.29 -3.93 13.25
C ILE A 19 1.62 -3.20 13.05
N ASN A 20 2.59 -3.41 13.95
CA ASN A 20 3.89 -2.75 13.84
C ASN A 20 4.68 -3.22 12.61
N ASN A 21 4.60 -4.50 12.26
CA ASN A 21 5.21 -5.05 11.04
C ASN A 21 4.51 -4.54 9.77
N LEU A 22 3.19 -4.31 9.80
CA LEU A 22 2.43 -3.76 8.68
C LEU A 22 2.71 -2.26 8.49
N LEU A 23 2.82 -1.50 9.60
CA LEU A 23 3.10 -0.06 9.56
C LEU A 23 4.57 0.26 9.25
N ASN A 24 5.47 -0.60 9.67
CA ASN A 24 6.91 -0.47 9.46
C ASN A 24 7.44 -1.72 8.71
N PRO A 25 7.13 -1.88 7.43
CA PRO A 25 7.68 -2.98 6.67
C PRO A 25 9.22 -2.92 6.72
N PRO A 26 9.91 -4.06 6.88
CA PRO A 26 11.36 -4.09 6.95
C PRO A 26 11.94 -3.37 5.73
N LYS A 27 12.88 -2.46 5.97
CA LYS A 27 13.55 -1.69 4.91
C LYS A 27 14.14 -2.67 3.90
N GLU A 28 13.65 -2.65 2.69
CA GLU A 28 14.23 -3.45 1.62
C GLU A 28 15.66 -3.00 1.37
N PHE A 29 16.63 -3.91 1.49
CA PHE A 29 18.00 -3.66 1.12
C PHE A 29 18.10 -3.59 -0.40
N ILE A 30 18.02 -2.37 -0.94
CA ILE A 30 18.17 -2.12 -2.37
C ILE A 30 19.65 -2.30 -2.72
N THR A 31 19.96 -3.24 -3.61
CA THR A 31 21.32 -3.37 -4.13
C THR A 31 21.71 -2.15 -4.98
N ARG A 32 23.01 -1.85 -5.06
CA ARG A 32 23.50 -0.70 -5.86
C ARG A 32 23.03 -0.79 -7.32
N GLY A 33 23.03 -1.98 -7.90
CA GLY A 33 22.55 -2.19 -9.27
C GLY A 33 21.07 -1.86 -9.44
N GLN A 34 20.24 -2.25 -8.49
CA GLN A 34 18.81 -1.93 -8.49
C GLN A 34 18.55 -0.43 -8.35
N SER A 35 19.32 0.26 -7.51
CA SER A 35 19.21 1.71 -7.39
C SER A 35 19.59 2.43 -8.68
N ILE A 36 20.64 1.96 -9.38
CA ILE A 36 21.05 2.52 -10.67
C ILE A 36 19.97 2.28 -11.72
N SER A 37 19.42 1.06 -11.83
CA SER A 37 18.37 0.77 -12.81
C SER A 37 17.13 1.64 -12.63
N ASP A 38 16.75 1.94 -11.38
CA ASP A 38 15.62 2.83 -11.10
C ASP A 38 15.88 4.28 -11.51
N HIS A 39 17.09 4.79 -11.25
CA HIS A 39 17.45 6.15 -11.69
C HIS A 39 17.47 6.25 -13.21
N VAL A 40 18.04 5.25 -13.89
CA VAL A 40 18.07 5.20 -15.36
C VAL A 40 16.66 5.10 -15.93
N ALA A 41 15.82 4.23 -15.37
CA ALA A 41 14.43 4.09 -15.82
C ALA A 41 13.62 5.38 -15.62
N LYS A 42 13.76 6.04 -14.46
CA LYS A 42 13.10 7.33 -14.19
C LYS A 42 13.59 8.45 -15.10
N PHE A 43 14.90 8.52 -15.32
CA PHE A 43 15.49 9.52 -16.20
C PHE A 43 15.06 9.29 -17.64
N GLY A 44 15.17 8.04 -18.16
CA GLY A 44 14.77 7.68 -19.52
C GLY A 44 13.29 7.87 -19.82
N GLY A 45 12.42 7.83 -18.80
CA GLY A 45 10.98 8.14 -18.90
C GLY A 45 10.64 9.62 -18.72
N SER A 46 11.63 10.52 -18.59
CA SER A 46 11.39 11.95 -18.35
C SER A 46 11.37 12.77 -19.64
N TRP A 47 10.56 13.83 -19.66
CA TRP A 47 10.59 14.81 -20.76
C TRP A 47 11.96 15.48 -20.94
N ALA A 48 12.70 15.67 -19.84
CA ALA A 48 14.04 16.23 -19.89
C ALA A 48 15.01 15.34 -20.69
N PHE A 49 14.91 14.01 -20.53
CA PHE A 49 15.69 13.06 -21.33
C PHE A 49 15.33 13.17 -22.82
N ILE A 50 14.04 13.16 -23.15
CA ILE A 50 13.58 13.23 -24.55
C ILE A 50 14.11 14.49 -25.23
N ILE A 51 13.95 15.64 -24.58
CA ILE A 51 14.41 16.93 -25.12
C ILE A 51 15.93 16.97 -25.27
N SER A 52 16.68 16.55 -24.22
CA SER A 52 18.13 16.52 -24.27
C SER A 52 18.66 15.58 -25.32
N PHE A 53 18.01 14.43 -25.50
CA PHE A 53 18.34 13.46 -26.54
C PHE A 53 18.18 14.02 -27.94
N PHE A 54 17.06 14.69 -28.23
CA PHE A 54 16.84 15.35 -29.50
C PHE A 54 17.85 16.47 -29.76
N ILE A 55 18.20 17.25 -28.74
CA ILE A 55 19.22 18.31 -28.88
C ILE A 55 20.57 17.68 -29.24
N VAL A 56 20.99 16.62 -28.57
CA VAL A 56 22.24 15.91 -28.84
C VAL A 56 22.25 15.37 -30.27
N LEU A 57 21.17 14.77 -30.75
CA LEU A 57 21.05 14.29 -32.13
C LEU A 57 21.17 15.42 -33.17
N ILE A 58 20.46 16.52 -32.94
CA ILE A 58 20.52 17.67 -33.85
C ILE A 58 21.94 18.25 -33.91
N VAL A 59 22.56 18.44 -32.76
CA VAL A 59 23.94 18.93 -32.68
C VAL A 59 24.91 17.98 -33.36
N TRP A 60 24.77 16.66 -33.18
CA TRP A 60 25.60 15.65 -33.85
C TRP A 60 25.48 15.73 -35.36
N ILE A 61 24.24 15.77 -35.90
CA ILE A 61 23.97 15.86 -37.32
C ILE A 61 24.52 17.17 -37.89
N LEU A 62 24.24 18.30 -37.26
CA LEU A 62 24.73 19.61 -37.71
C LEU A 62 26.26 19.66 -37.72
N PHE A 63 26.91 19.17 -36.66
CA PHE A 63 28.36 19.15 -36.58
C PHE A 63 28.97 18.35 -37.73
N ASN A 64 28.48 17.12 -37.96
CA ASN A 64 29.03 16.26 -39.02
C ASN A 64 28.64 16.68 -40.45
N THR A 65 27.57 17.48 -40.61
CA THR A 65 27.14 17.98 -41.92
C THR A 65 27.84 19.28 -42.29
N LEU A 66 28.10 20.17 -41.32
CA LEU A 66 28.70 21.46 -41.55
C LEU A 66 30.24 21.43 -41.59
N THR A 67 30.86 20.41 -40.96
CA THR A 67 32.32 20.24 -40.95
C THR A 67 32.80 19.75 -42.33
N PRO A 68 33.94 20.25 -42.85
CA PRO A 68 34.49 19.76 -44.11
C PRO A 68 34.76 18.27 -44.13
N VAL A 69 34.50 17.59 -45.27
CA VAL A 69 34.56 16.11 -45.39
C VAL A 69 35.91 15.52 -44.92
N ARG A 70 36.99 16.31 -44.91
CA ARG A 70 38.32 15.86 -44.49
C ARG A 70 38.46 15.66 -42.97
N ASP A 71 37.62 16.35 -42.18
CA ASP A 71 37.67 16.35 -40.72
C ASP A 71 36.38 15.78 -40.09
N ASN A 72 35.48 15.20 -40.86
CA ASN A 72 34.23 14.59 -40.42
C ASN A 72 34.50 13.32 -39.60
N PHE A 73 34.03 13.33 -38.37
CA PHE A 73 34.17 12.19 -37.47
C PHE A 73 33.19 11.03 -37.82
N ASP A 74 31.98 11.36 -38.25
CA ASP A 74 30.92 10.40 -38.62
C ASP A 74 30.14 10.88 -39.85
N PRO A 75 30.73 10.76 -41.08
CA PRO A 75 30.08 11.21 -42.28
C PRO A 75 28.80 10.43 -42.60
N TYR A 76 27.91 11.03 -43.38
CA TYR A 76 26.73 10.31 -43.89
C TYR A 76 27.12 8.92 -44.46
N PRO A 77 26.45 7.83 -44.03
CA PRO A 77 25.17 7.70 -43.35
C PRO A 77 25.19 7.60 -41.80
N PHE A 78 26.11 8.23 -41.09
CA PHE A 78 26.17 8.31 -39.64
C PHE A 78 26.22 6.94 -38.95
N ILE A 79 27.16 6.10 -39.36
CA ILE A 79 27.29 4.70 -38.91
C ILE A 79 27.62 4.63 -37.44
N LEU A 80 28.50 5.51 -36.94
CA LEU A 80 28.88 5.52 -35.53
C LEU A 80 27.71 5.94 -34.63
N MET A 81 26.98 6.98 -35.04
CA MET A 81 25.75 7.41 -34.33
C MET A 81 24.73 6.26 -34.25
N ASN A 82 24.47 5.59 -35.39
CA ASN A 82 23.54 4.45 -35.41
C ASN A 82 23.98 3.31 -34.52
N LEU A 83 25.29 3.00 -34.48
CA LEU A 83 25.87 1.97 -33.62
C LEU A 83 25.65 2.32 -32.12
N ILE A 84 25.97 3.56 -31.73
CA ILE A 84 25.80 4.03 -30.35
C ILE A 84 24.33 3.97 -29.92
N LEU A 85 23.43 4.46 -30.76
CA LEU A 85 21.97 4.45 -30.49
C LEU A 85 21.44 3.03 -30.36
N SER A 86 21.90 2.11 -31.22
CA SER A 86 21.50 0.69 -31.15
C SER A 86 21.98 0.02 -29.86
N CYS A 87 23.21 0.31 -29.45
CA CYS A 87 23.74 -0.20 -28.16
C CYS A 87 22.94 0.35 -26.97
N ILE A 88 22.64 1.64 -26.96
CA ILE A 88 21.83 2.26 -25.91
C ILE A 88 20.43 1.64 -25.88
N ALA A 89 19.78 1.50 -27.02
CA ALA A 89 18.45 0.90 -27.14
C ALA A 89 18.43 -0.56 -26.63
N ALA A 90 19.44 -1.35 -26.98
CA ALA A 90 19.56 -2.74 -26.54
C ALA A 90 19.74 -2.87 -25.02
N LEU A 91 20.43 -1.93 -24.37
CA LEU A 91 20.62 -1.93 -22.93
C LEU A 91 19.44 -1.34 -22.16
N GLN A 92 18.72 -0.39 -22.76
CA GLN A 92 17.62 0.32 -22.11
C GLN A 92 16.45 -0.63 -21.75
N ALA A 93 16.09 -1.55 -22.63
CA ALA A 93 14.96 -2.44 -22.44
C ALA A 93 15.13 -3.37 -21.22
N PRO A 94 16.25 -4.08 -21.01
CA PRO A 94 16.45 -4.89 -19.79
C PRO A 94 16.48 -4.05 -18.51
N ILE A 95 17.04 -2.84 -18.56
CA ILE A 95 17.11 -1.95 -17.39
C ILE A 95 15.70 -1.51 -16.96
N ILE A 96 14.86 -1.14 -17.92
CA ILE A 96 13.47 -0.78 -17.66
C ILE A 96 12.70 -1.97 -17.11
N MET A 97 12.88 -3.16 -17.70
CA MET A 97 12.22 -4.39 -17.22
C MET A 97 12.59 -4.73 -15.78
N MET A 98 13.88 -4.58 -15.39
CA MET A 98 14.29 -4.78 -14.00
C MET A 98 13.60 -3.81 -13.04
N SER A 99 13.45 -2.55 -13.43
CA SER A 99 12.74 -1.55 -12.62
C SER A 99 11.23 -1.84 -12.52
N GLN A 100 10.60 -2.28 -13.62
CA GLN A 100 9.19 -2.67 -13.66
C GLN A 100 8.91 -3.89 -12.77
N ASN A 101 9.69 -4.98 -12.92
CA ASN A 101 9.54 -6.18 -12.09
C ASN A 101 9.62 -5.86 -10.59
N ARG A 102 10.52 -4.95 -10.22
CA ARG A 102 10.63 -4.53 -8.83
C ARG A 102 9.44 -3.69 -8.38
N GLN A 103 8.91 -2.84 -9.24
CA GLN A 103 7.70 -2.08 -8.95
C GLN A 103 6.49 -3.01 -8.76
N GLU A 104 6.32 -3.99 -9.65
CA GLU A 104 5.28 -5.00 -9.55
C GLU A 104 5.37 -5.81 -8.25
N GLU A 105 6.59 -6.19 -7.83
CA GLU A 105 6.78 -6.89 -6.56
C GLU A 105 6.35 -6.04 -5.35
N LYS A 106 6.69 -4.75 -5.36
CA LYS A 106 6.24 -3.80 -4.32
C LYS A 106 4.74 -3.62 -4.32
N ASP A 107 4.14 -3.47 -5.48
CA ASP A 107 2.69 -3.27 -5.62
C ASP A 107 1.95 -4.54 -5.19
N ARG A 108 2.48 -5.74 -5.48
CA ARG A 108 1.93 -6.99 -4.99
C ARG A 108 1.98 -7.08 -3.46
N LYS A 109 3.13 -6.80 -2.84
CA LYS A 109 3.25 -6.78 -1.37
C LYS A 109 2.30 -5.77 -0.73
N ARG A 110 2.13 -4.60 -1.35
CA ARG A 110 1.19 -3.58 -0.88
C ARG A 110 -0.25 -4.08 -0.95
N SER A 111 -0.63 -4.70 -2.07
CA SER A 111 -1.97 -5.27 -2.23
C SER A 111 -2.25 -6.39 -1.23
N GLU A 112 -1.28 -7.26 -0.94
CA GLU A 112 -1.39 -8.28 0.10
C GLU A 112 -1.59 -7.67 1.49
N ASN A 113 -0.85 -6.62 1.83
CA ASN A 113 -1.01 -5.90 3.09
C ASN A 113 -2.37 -5.19 3.19
N ASP A 114 -2.81 -4.54 2.11
CA ASP A 114 -4.12 -3.88 2.07
C ASP A 114 -5.26 -4.89 2.25
N TYR A 115 -5.13 -6.07 1.63
CA TYR A 115 -6.09 -7.17 1.84
C TYR A 115 -6.14 -7.62 3.30
N LEU A 116 -4.98 -7.82 3.96
CA LEU A 116 -4.92 -8.23 5.36
C LEU A 116 -5.52 -7.16 6.30
N VAL A 117 -5.25 -5.89 6.05
CA VAL A 117 -5.83 -4.78 6.81
C VAL A 117 -7.35 -4.73 6.66
N ASN A 118 -7.86 -4.88 5.43
CA ASN A 118 -9.30 -4.90 5.18
C ASN A 118 -9.99 -6.10 5.84
N MET A 119 -9.39 -7.29 5.76
CA MET A 119 -9.92 -8.49 6.40
C MET A 119 -9.97 -8.31 7.93
N LYS A 120 -8.93 -7.71 8.52
CA LYS A 120 -8.93 -7.41 9.96
C LYS A 120 -10.04 -6.44 10.33
N ALA A 121 -10.21 -5.36 9.57
CA ALA A 121 -11.28 -4.39 9.82
C ALA A 121 -12.67 -5.03 9.75
N GLU A 122 -12.89 -5.95 8.79
CA GLU A 122 -14.15 -6.70 8.69
C GLU A 122 -14.40 -7.58 9.91
N LEU A 123 -13.38 -8.30 10.40
CA LEU A 123 -13.48 -9.11 11.61
C LEU A 123 -13.77 -8.26 12.85
N GLU A 124 -13.14 -7.10 12.98
CA GLU A 124 -13.40 -6.16 14.08
C GLU A 124 -14.84 -5.62 14.04
N ILE A 125 -15.35 -5.30 12.86
CA ILE A 125 -16.75 -4.87 12.67
C ILE A 125 -17.72 -5.99 13.06
N GLN A 126 -17.46 -7.24 12.67
CA GLN A 126 -18.27 -8.39 13.08
C GLN A 126 -18.26 -8.59 14.59
N ALA A 127 -17.09 -8.51 15.21
CA ALA A 127 -16.96 -8.62 16.67
C ALA A 127 -17.67 -7.48 17.39
N LEU A 128 -17.63 -6.26 16.85
CA LEU A 128 -18.36 -5.10 17.39
C LEU A 128 -19.87 -5.31 17.30
N ASN A 129 -20.37 -5.77 16.16
CA ASN A 129 -21.80 -6.07 15.98
C ASN A 129 -22.27 -7.11 16.99
N GLN A 130 -21.52 -8.21 17.19
CA GLN A 130 -21.85 -9.22 18.20
C GLN A 130 -21.90 -8.64 19.63
N LYS A 131 -20.96 -7.74 19.98
CA LYS A 131 -20.97 -7.06 21.27
C LYS A 131 -22.19 -6.14 21.43
N ILE A 132 -22.56 -5.43 20.38
CA ILE A 132 -23.76 -4.58 20.38
C ILE A 132 -25.02 -5.43 20.59
N ASP A 133 -25.15 -6.54 19.87
CA ASP A 133 -26.30 -7.44 20.01
C ASP A 133 -26.42 -7.99 21.43
N LEU A 134 -25.31 -8.41 22.04
CA LEU A 134 -25.29 -8.86 23.42
C LEU A 134 -25.69 -7.75 24.41
N LEU A 135 -25.20 -6.53 24.24
CA LEU A 135 -25.56 -5.39 25.07
C LEU A 135 -27.05 -5.02 24.95
N ILE A 136 -27.58 -5.04 23.72
CA ILE A 136 -29.01 -4.80 23.48
C ILE A 136 -29.84 -5.88 24.17
N ALA A 137 -29.50 -7.15 24.05
CA ALA A 137 -30.21 -8.25 24.68
C ALA A 137 -30.20 -8.13 26.21
N GLU A 138 -29.05 -7.78 26.82
CA GLU A 138 -28.92 -7.57 28.28
C GLU A 138 -29.76 -6.37 28.74
N GLN A 139 -29.74 -5.25 28.02
CA GLN A 139 -30.54 -4.07 28.34
C GLN A 139 -32.04 -4.34 28.25
N VAL A 140 -32.46 -5.03 27.18
CA VAL A 140 -33.87 -5.40 27.00
C VAL A 140 -34.34 -6.31 28.13
N GLN A 141 -33.54 -7.31 28.50
CA GLN A 141 -33.85 -8.19 29.66
C GLN A 141 -33.99 -7.39 30.95
N THR A 142 -33.04 -6.49 31.24
CA THR A 142 -33.05 -5.64 32.44
C THR A 142 -34.28 -4.72 32.48
N LEU A 143 -34.70 -4.19 31.32
CA LEU A 143 -35.92 -3.40 31.23
C LEU A 143 -37.17 -4.22 31.50
N PHE A 144 -37.28 -5.45 30.98
CA PHE A 144 -38.42 -6.32 31.30
C PHE A 144 -38.50 -6.67 32.79
N GLU A 145 -37.37 -7.04 33.42
CA GLU A 145 -37.32 -7.29 34.86
C GLU A 145 -37.71 -6.05 35.68
N SER A 146 -37.29 -4.85 35.24
CA SER A 146 -37.68 -3.60 35.89
C SER A 146 -39.17 -3.31 35.76
N GLN A 147 -39.75 -3.53 34.57
CA GLN A 147 -41.18 -3.36 34.33
C GLN A 147 -42.02 -4.36 35.15
N GLU A 148 -41.59 -5.60 35.23
CA GLU A 148 -42.28 -6.61 36.04
C GLU A 148 -42.31 -6.23 37.52
N LYS A 149 -41.20 -5.76 38.07
CA LYS A 149 -41.14 -5.24 39.45
C LYS A 149 -42.04 -4.03 39.66
N GLN A 150 -42.10 -3.10 38.69
CA GLN A 150 -42.99 -1.94 38.75
C GLN A 150 -44.47 -2.36 38.78
N LEU A 151 -44.84 -3.32 37.93
CA LEU A 151 -46.21 -3.85 37.87
C LEU A 151 -46.59 -4.54 39.20
N GLU A 152 -45.70 -5.29 39.79
CA GLU A 152 -45.91 -5.94 41.10
C GLU A 152 -46.16 -4.92 42.22
N ILE A 153 -45.35 -3.83 42.24
CA ILE A 153 -45.51 -2.74 43.18
C ILE A 153 -46.86 -2.03 42.98
N LEU A 154 -47.23 -1.75 41.75
CA LEU A 154 -48.52 -1.11 41.41
C LEU A 154 -49.67 -1.97 41.86
N LYS A 155 -49.69 -3.26 41.61
CA LYS A 155 -50.71 -4.21 42.10
C LYS A 155 -50.80 -4.26 43.63
N LYS A 156 -49.67 -4.19 44.34
CA LYS A 156 -49.67 -4.12 45.82
C LYS A 156 -50.25 -2.82 46.35
N ILE A 157 -50.02 -1.72 45.65
CA ILE A 157 -50.60 -0.40 46.02
C ILE A 157 -52.13 -0.39 45.78
N GLU A 158 -52.55 -0.89 44.60
CA GLU A 158 -53.97 -0.98 44.22
C GLU A 158 -54.76 -1.83 45.23
N GLY A 159 -54.24 -3.00 45.62
CA GLY A 159 -54.85 -3.84 46.64
C GLY A 159 -54.99 -3.15 48.00
N LYS A 160 -54.03 -2.35 48.43
CA LYS A 160 -54.08 -1.60 49.69
C LYS A 160 -55.04 -0.41 49.65
N ILE A 161 -55.30 0.15 48.49
CA ILE A 161 -56.29 1.28 48.33
C ILE A 161 -57.72 0.72 48.24
N GLY A 162 -57.91 -0.48 47.68
CA GLY A 162 -59.24 -1.10 47.54
C GLY A 162 -59.79 -1.71 48.86
N GLU A 163 -58.97 -1.85 49.92
CA GLU A 163 -59.37 -2.33 51.22
C GLU A 163 -59.74 -1.21 52.19
N LYS A 164 -59.80 0.01 51.76
CA LYS A 164 -60.30 1.19 52.53
C LYS A 164 -61.62 1.67 51.99
#